data_86fdf7941c6f9171d3c3874efc71ad53
#
_entry.id   86fdf7941c6f9171d3c3874efc71ad53
#
_cell.length_a   1.000
_cell.length_b   1.000
_cell.length_c   1.000
_cell.angle_alpha   90.00
_cell.angle_beta   90.00
_cell.angle_gamma   90.00
#
_symmetry.space_group_name_H-M   'P 1'
#
loop_
_entity.id
_entity.type
_entity.pdbx_description
1 polymer ?
#
loop_
_entity_poly.entity_id
_entity_poly.type
_entity_poly.pdbx_seq_one_letter_code
_entity_poly.pdbx_strand_id
1 'polypeptide(L)'
;MKRICVIMGGVLPVPAVWGGAIETLITSLAKQYSGKDGFQLTICSVYHPEAVKAAQQYPNVRFFWTHTKTIKHLLLHAIFLGVRLTTGKCIRPLQRHYNEIARLFQDERFDLIIAEGGDTQAITEIAKGYHRDQLVNHIHIHYLPPKAIVEGYGHVIGVSEFVTRAYLKECDRPVEGHVLKNAIDVERFSQFVPEEKKRSIREKLGLTEQDFVILYVGRIMEVKGIRELMQAVIDLHDPHIKLLILGSANSGKKTFSVYERKIQKMAGDAPDKILFTGYVDNAQVPLYAAAADVQCVPSLWEEAAGLVVLEAMAEGLPLIVTKSGGIPEYVGGDAALFVERDGIVNNLQKAILYLKAYPALRKQMAQAAQTQSRQYNESAYYRNFVRIIGNILKNN
;
A
#
# COMPACT_ATOMS: atom_id res chain seq x y z
N MET A 1 -15.97 -7.35 -28.00
CA MET A 1 -15.03 -6.69 -27.08
C MET A 1 -15.11 -7.41 -25.76
N LYS A 2 -13.97 -7.84 -25.19
CA LYS A 2 -13.92 -8.57 -23.91
C LYS A 2 -14.37 -7.67 -22.74
N ARG A 3 -14.99 -8.25 -21.73
CA ARG A 3 -15.53 -7.51 -20.56
C ARG A 3 -14.79 -7.90 -19.29
N ILE A 4 -14.18 -6.94 -18.62
CA ILE A 4 -13.39 -7.15 -17.41
C ILE A 4 -14.13 -6.50 -16.23
N CYS A 5 -14.25 -7.24 -15.13
CA CYS A 5 -14.82 -6.76 -13.88
C CYS A 5 -13.74 -6.74 -12.80
N VAL A 6 -13.46 -5.58 -12.24
CA VAL A 6 -12.58 -5.39 -11.07
C VAL A 6 -13.46 -5.22 -9.83
N ILE A 7 -13.29 -6.11 -8.85
CA ILE A 7 -14.08 -6.11 -7.61
C ILE A 7 -13.21 -5.58 -6.48
N MET A 8 -13.57 -4.41 -5.95
CA MET A 8 -12.89 -3.80 -4.81
C MET A 8 -13.28 -4.47 -3.49
N GLY A 9 -12.44 -4.30 -2.46
CA GLY A 9 -12.63 -4.95 -1.16
C GLY A 9 -13.85 -4.50 -0.33
N GLY A 10 -14.65 -3.54 -0.82
CA GLY A 10 -15.91 -3.14 -0.18
C GLY A 10 -15.76 -2.25 1.06
N VAL A 11 -14.60 -1.63 1.29
CA VAL A 11 -14.32 -0.78 2.46
C VAL A 11 -14.16 0.69 2.09
N LEU A 12 -13.29 1.00 1.15
CA LEU A 12 -13.03 2.34 0.65
C LEU A 12 -13.52 2.47 -0.80
N PRO A 13 -13.96 3.66 -1.22
CA PRO A 13 -14.46 3.89 -2.57
C PRO A 13 -13.33 4.07 -3.59
N VAL A 14 -13.60 3.68 -4.84
CA VAL A 14 -12.81 4.03 -6.03
C VAL A 14 -13.72 4.83 -6.96
N PRO A 15 -13.30 6.02 -7.40
CA PRO A 15 -12.00 6.69 -7.19
C PRO A 15 -11.66 6.99 -5.73
N ALA A 16 -10.34 7.02 -5.43
CA ALA A 16 -9.77 7.06 -4.08
C ALA A 16 -9.93 8.43 -3.39
N VAL A 17 -11.15 8.87 -3.13
CA VAL A 17 -11.44 10.16 -2.49
C VAL A 17 -11.07 10.20 -0.99
N TRP A 18 -10.87 9.04 -0.38
CA TRP A 18 -10.44 8.88 1.02
C TRP A 18 -9.05 8.23 1.15
N GLY A 19 -8.31 8.18 0.05
CA GLY A 19 -7.03 7.48 0.00
C GLY A 19 -7.20 5.96 -0.04
N GLY A 20 -6.19 5.25 0.43
CA GLY A 20 -6.06 3.80 0.33
C GLY A 20 -5.11 3.41 -0.81
N ALA A 21 -4.16 2.51 -0.50
CA ALA A 21 -3.12 2.14 -1.46
C ALA A 21 -3.69 1.43 -2.70
N ILE A 22 -4.59 0.46 -2.47
CA ILE A 22 -5.23 -0.30 -3.55
C ILE A 22 -6.16 0.61 -4.35
N GLU A 23 -6.98 1.40 -3.64
CA GLU A 23 -7.92 2.33 -4.26
C GLU A 23 -7.21 3.37 -5.12
N THR A 24 -6.05 3.84 -4.70
CA THR A 24 -5.22 4.77 -5.47
C THR A 24 -4.67 4.11 -6.74
N LEU A 25 -4.17 2.89 -6.65
CA LEU A 25 -3.69 2.12 -7.82
C LEU A 25 -4.80 1.88 -8.83
N ILE A 26 -6.00 1.51 -8.39
CA ILE A 26 -7.12 1.27 -9.30
C ILE A 26 -7.69 2.59 -9.85
N THR A 27 -7.61 3.68 -9.08
CA THR A 27 -7.92 5.03 -9.62
C THR A 27 -6.94 5.44 -10.71
N SER A 28 -5.65 5.17 -10.51
CA SER A 28 -4.61 5.38 -11.52
C SER A 28 -4.87 4.57 -12.79
N LEU A 29 -5.29 3.31 -12.65
CA LEU A 29 -5.70 2.46 -13.76
C LEU A 29 -6.90 3.07 -14.51
N ALA A 30 -7.93 3.54 -13.79
CA ALA A 30 -9.09 4.21 -14.38
C ALA A 30 -8.70 5.49 -15.13
N LYS A 31 -7.76 6.27 -14.59
CA LYS A 31 -7.21 7.50 -15.20
C LYS A 31 -6.51 7.23 -16.53
N GLN A 32 -5.77 6.13 -16.64
CA GLN A 32 -5.00 5.76 -17.83
C GLN A 32 -5.87 5.04 -18.89
N TYR A 33 -7.02 4.48 -18.49
CA TYR A 33 -7.86 3.69 -19.37
C TYR A 33 -8.56 4.54 -20.44
N SER A 34 -8.18 4.31 -21.71
CA SER A 34 -8.70 5.06 -22.87
C SER A 34 -9.96 4.46 -23.50
N GLY A 35 -10.32 3.23 -23.16
CA GLY A 35 -11.39 2.47 -23.83
C GLY A 35 -10.97 1.83 -25.15
N LYS A 36 -9.69 1.92 -25.55
CA LYS A 36 -9.17 1.43 -26.83
C LYS A 36 -8.36 0.13 -26.73
N ASP A 37 -8.28 -0.47 -25.55
CA ASP A 37 -7.41 -1.61 -25.25
C ASP A 37 -8.04 -2.98 -25.58
N GLY A 38 -9.14 -3.00 -26.33
CA GLY A 38 -9.78 -4.25 -26.78
C GLY A 38 -10.72 -4.88 -25.73
N PHE A 39 -10.90 -4.26 -24.57
CA PHE A 39 -11.81 -4.69 -23.52
C PHE A 39 -12.64 -3.52 -22.96
N GLN A 40 -13.74 -3.85 -22.29
CA GLN A 40 -14.52 -2.92 -21.47
C GLN A 40 -14.16 -3.12 -20.00
N LEU A 41 -13.89 -2.04 -19.28
CA LEU A 41 -13.54 -2.06 -17.85
C LEU A 41 -14.76 -1.67 -17.00
N THR A 42 -15.15 -2.57 -16.10
CA THR A 42 -16.15 -2.31 -15.06
C THR A 42 -15.45 -2.38 -13.69
N ILE A 43 -15.64 -1.37 -12.84
CA ILE A 43 -15.12 -1.35 -11.47
C ILE A 43 -16.30 -1.37 -10.50
N CYS A 44 -16.37 -2.44 -9.70
CA CYS A 44 -17.36 -2.59 -8.63
C CYS A 44 -16.80 -1.94 -7.36
N SER A 45 -17.35 -0.81 -6.96
CA SER A 45 -16.91 -0.02 -5.81
C SER A 45 -18.04 0.30 -4.86
N VAL A 46 -17.72 0.62 -3.61
CA VAL A 46 -18.72 1.09 -2.65
C VAL A 46 -19.15 2.51 -2.98
N TYR A 47 -20.46 2.76 -2.82
CA TYR A 47 -21.02 4.07 -3.06
C TYR A 47 -20.47 5.12 -2.08
N HIS A 48 -20.02 6.22 -2.63
CA HIS A 48 -19.73 7.46 -1.92
C HIS A 48 -19.99 8.67 -2.83
N PRO A 49 -20.69 9.73 -2.37
CA PRO A 49 -21.04 10.87 -3.23
C PRO A 49 -19.85 11.53 -3.93
N GLU A 50 -18.73 11.72 -3.20
CA GLU A 50 -17.51 12.31 -3.76
C GLU A 50 -16.87 11.39 -4.81
N ALA A 51 -16.89 10.07 -4.59
CA ALA A 51 -16.35 9.12 -5.56
C ALA A 51 -17.19 9.06 -6.82
N VAL A 52 -18.52 9.14 -6.72
CA VAL A 52 -19.42 9.26 -7.88
C VAL A 52 -19.12 10.53 -8.68
N LYS A 53 -18.90 11.66 -7.99
CA LYS A 53 -18.51 12.91 -8.64
C LYS A 53 -17.13 12.79 -9.31
N ALA A 54 -16.15 12.22 -8.64
CA ALA A 54 -14.80 12.01 -9.18
C ALA A 54 -14.81 11.04 -10.38
N ALA A 55 -15.67 10.03 -10.39
CA ALA A 55 -15.79 9.05 -11.47
C ALA A 55 -16.21 9.67 -12.82
N GLN A 56 -16.82 10.86 -12.82
CA GLN A 56 -17.16 11.59 -14.04
C GLN A 56 -15.93 11.99 -14.88
N GLN A 57 -14.76 12.02 -14.25
CA GLN A 57 -13.47 12.28 -14.94
C GLN A 57 -12.98 11.07 -15.75
N TYR A 58 -13.60 9.88 -15.58
CA TYR A 58 -13.22 8.63 -16.24
C TYR A 58 -14.34 8.06 -17.10
N PRO A 59 -14.77 8.76 -18.17
CA PRO A 59 -15.99 8.43 -18.93
C PRO A 59 -15.92 7.06 -19.64
N ASN A 60 -14.73 6.52 -19.87
CA ASN A 60 -14.54 5.21 -20.51
C ASN A 60 -14.70 4.04 -19.52
N VAL A 61 -14.63 4.29 -18.20
CA VAL A 61 -14.77 3.27 -17.16
C VAL A 61 -16.22 3.21 -16.69
N ARG A 62 -16.78 2.01 -16.64
CA ARG A 62 -18.08 1.78 -16.02
C ARG A 62 -17.90 1.53 -14.53
N PHE A 63 -18.50 2.36 -13.66
CA PHE A 63 -18.54 2.13 -12.23
C PHE A 63 -19.87 1.48 -11.84
N PHE A 64 -19.80 0.37 -11.11
CA PHE A 64 -20.95 -0.27 -10.48
C PHE A 64 -20.90 0.00 -8.98
N TRP A 65 -21.86 0.80 -8.50
CA TRP A 65 -21.88 1.28 -7.11
C TRP A 65 -22.68 0.34 -6.22
N THR A 66 -22.05 -0.10 -5.14
CA THR A 66 -22.66 -1.00 -4.15
C THR A 66 -22.73 -0.33 -2.78
N HIS A 67 -23.60 -0.85 -1.92
CA HIS A 67 -23.79 -0.35 -0.58
C HIS A 67 -23.24 -1.35 0.45
N THR A 68 -22.59 -0.84 1.51
CA THR A 68 -21.96 -1.69 2.53
C THR A 68 -22.84 -1.94 3.74
N LYS A 69 -23.78 -1.04 4.05
CA LYS A 69 -24.56 -1.09 5.31
C LYS A 69 -26.04 -0.84 5.08
N THR A 70 -26.87 -1.69 5.70
CA THR A 70 -28.31 -1.43 5.95
C THR A 70 -28.64 -1.84 7.37
N ILE A 71 -29.78 -1.35 7.91
CA ILE A 71 -30.32 -1.76 9.22
C ILE A 71 -30.51 -3.28 9.29
N LYS A 72 -30.97 -3.93 8.20
CA LYS A 72 -31.05 -5.40 8.09
C LYS A 72 -29.69 -6.08 8.25
N HIS A 73 -28.62 -5.49 7.75
CA HIS A 73 -27.27 -6.04 7.84
C HIS A 73 -26.72 -5.97 9.27
N LEU A 74 -27.01 -4.89 10.02
CA LEU A 74 -26.67 -4.76 11.43
C LEU A 74 -27.42 -5.80 12.28
N LEU A 75 -28.71 -6.05 12.03
CA LEU A 75 -29.49 -7.09 12.69
C LEU A 75 -28.97 -8.50 12.39
N LEU A 76 -28.68 -8.80 11.14
CA LEU A 76 -28.07 -10.06 10.73
C LEU A 76 -26.70 -10.24 11.40
N HIS A 77 -25.88 -9.22 11.46
CA HIS A 77 -24.57 -9.29 12.12
C HIS A 77 -24.67 -9.60 13.61
N ALA A 78 -25.67 -9.04 14.30
CA ALA A 78 -25.98 -9.35 15.70
C ALA A 78 -26.42 -10.82 15.89
N ILE A 79 -27.28 -11.33 14.99
CA ILE A 79 -27.73 -12.73 14.98
C ILE A 79 -26.53 -13.68 14.77
N PHE A 80 -25.63 -13.38 13.80
CA PHE A 80 -24.45 -14.18 13.54
C PHE A 80 -23.44 -14.15 14.69
N LEU A 81 -23.29 -13.01 15.37
CA LEU A 81 -22.48 -12.92 16.57
C LEU A 81 -23.06 -13.84 17.67
N GLY A 82 -24.39 -13.84 17.86
CA GLY A 82 -25.08 -14.75 18.77
C GLY A 82 -24.86 -16.24 18.41
N VAL A 83 -24.99 -16.61 17.14
CA VAL A 83 -24.74 -17.99 16.66
C VAL A 83 -23.26 -18.38 16.87
N ARG A 84 -22.32 -17.47 16.63
CA ARG A 84 -20.91 -17.72 16.88
C ARG A 84 -20.60 -17.94 18.36
N LEU A 85 -21.21 -17.15 19.24
CA LEU A 85 -21.02 -17.27 20.68
C LEU A 85 -21.64 -18.57 21.25
N THR A 86 -22.75 -19.04 20.67
CA THR A 86 -23.45 -20.24 21.16
C THR A 86 -22.98 -21.55 20.53
N THR A 87 -22.56 -21.53 19.27
CA THR A 87 -22.25 -22.78 18.52
C THR A 87 -20.78 -22.89 18.11
N GLY A 88 -19.97 -21.84 18.30
CA GLY A 88 -18.57 -21.78 17.81
C GLY A 88 -18.46 -21.71 16.26
N LYS A 89 -19.56 -21.85 15.52
CA LYS A 89 -19.55 -21.82 14.05
C LYS A 89 -19.52 -20.39 13.53
N CYS A 90 -18.50 -20.09 12.73
CA CYS A 90 -18.34 -18.78 12.10
C CYS A 90 -19.10 -18.77 10.74
N ILE A 91 -20.41 -18.52 10.78
CA ILE A 91 -21.18 -18.27 9.55
C ILE A 91 -21.09 -16.75 9.31
N ARG A 92 -20.37 -16.31 8.27
CA ARG A 92 -20.36 -14.89 7.87
C ARG A 92 -21.42 -14.68 6.81
N PRO A 93 -22.43 -13.79 7.03
CA PRO A 93 -23.29 -13.38 5.95
C PRO A 93 -22.45 -12.67 4.90
N LEU A 94 -22.70 -12.96 3.63
CA LEU A 94 -22.16 -12.16 2.54
C LEU A 94 -22.47 -10.68 2.79
N GLN A 95 -21.46 -9.86 2.78
CA GLN A 95 -21.65 -8.41 2.89
C GLN A 95 -22.56 -7.94 1.75
N ARG A 96 -23.36 -6.93 2.00
CA ARG A 96 -24.28 -6.39 0.98
C ARG A 96 -23.56 -6.04 -0.33
N HIS A 97 -22.33 -5.53 -0.24
CA HIS A 97 -21.44 -5.29 -1.37
C HIS A 97 -21.38 -6.50 -2.33
N TYR A 98 -21.02 -7.66 -1.83
CA TYR A 98 -20.90 -8.88 -2.63
C TYR A 98 -22.27 -9.40 -3.11
N ASN A 99 -23.33 -9.25 -2.31
CA ASN A 99 -24.69 -9.61 -2.74
C ASN A 99 -25.19 -8.76 -3.92
N GLU A 100 -24.85 -7.47 -3.97
CA GLU A 100 -25.19 -6.59 -5.09
C GLU A 100 -24.39 -6.97 -6.35
N ILE A 101 -23.11 -7.33 -6.20
CA ILE A 101 -22.28 -7.84 -7.31
C ILE A 101 -22.80 -9.21 -7.80
N ALA A 102 -23.25 -10.10 -6.89
CA ALA A 102 -23.87 -11.36 -7.28
C ALA A 102 -25.10 -11.17 -8.20
N ARG A 103 -25.91 -10.13 -7.95
CA ARG A 103 -27.04 -9.76 -8.83
C ARG A 103 -26.55 -9.28 -10.18
N LEU A 104 -25.51 -8.40 -10.20
CA LEU A 104 -24.89 -7.97 -11.46
C LEU A 104 -24.45 -9.17 -12.30
N PHE A 105 -23.90 -10.24 -11.67
CA PHE A 105 -23.45 -11.44 -12.37
C PHE A 105 -24.58 -12.34 -12.86
N GLN A 106 -25.81 -12.19 -12.34
CA GLN A 106 -27.02 -12.83 -12.89
C GLN A 106 -27.46 -12.16 -14.19
N ASP A 107 -27.33 -10.84 -14.26
CA ASP A 107 -27.79 -10.04 -15.40
C ASP A 107 -26.72 -9.90 -16.48
N GLU A 108 -25.44 -10.01 -16.11
CA GLU A 108 -24.32 -9.74 -17.00
C GLU A 108 -23.20 -10.78 -16.86
N ARG A 109 -22.52 -11.06 -17.98
CA ARG A 109 -21.33 -11.92 -18.00
C ARG A 109 -20.08 -11.13 -18.29
N PHE A 110 -19.00 -11.53 -17.63
CA PHE A 110 -17.66 -10.97 -17.79
C PHE A 110 -16.71 -12.05 -18.30
N ASP A 111 -15.75 -11.67 -19.15
CA ASP A 111 -14.71 -12.60 -19.61
C ASP A 111 -13.62 -12.81 -18.55
N LEU A 112 -13.41 -11.79 -17.68
CA LEU A 112 -12.42 -11.85 -16.60
C LEU A 112 -12.92 -11.08 -15.38
N ILE A 113 -12.69 -11.66 -14.20
CA ILE A 113 -13.03 -11.07 -12.90
C ILE A 113 -11.74 -10.96 -12.08
N ILE A 114 -11.41 -9.75 -11.63
CA ILE A 114 -10.21 -9.46 -10.84
C ILE A 114 -10.65 -9.07 -9.44
N ALA A 115 -10.19 -9.82 -8.45
CA ALA A 115 -10.40 -9.54 -7.03
C ALA A 115 -9.29 -8.62 -6.51
N GLU A 116 -9.64 -7.39 -6.14
CA GLU A 116 -8.72 -6.39 -5.57
C GLU A 116 -8.82 -6.38 -4.03
N GLY A 117 -8.22 -7.40 -3.40
CA GLY A 117 -8.33 -7.58 -1.96
C GLY A 117 -9.76 -7.94 -1.48
N GLY A 118 -10.04 -7.65 -0.21
CA GLY A 118 -11.36 -7.92 0.38
C GLY A 118 -11.58 -9.38 0.75
N ASP A 119 -12.84 -9.82 0.69
CA ASP A 119 -13.24 -11.20 1.00
C ASP A 119 -13.15 -12.07 -0.27
N THR A 120 -11.98 -12.67 -0.48
CA THR A 120 -11.72 -13.52 -1.65
C THR A 120 -12.60 -14.77 -1.68
N GLN A 121 -13.04 -15.29 -0.51
CA GLN A 121 -14.01 -16.37 -0.43
C GLN A 121 -15.38 -15.93 -0.96
N ALA A 122 -15.85 -14.77 -0.56
CA ALA A 122 -17.11 -14.23 -1.04
C ALA A 122 -17.10 -14.07 -2.58
N ILE A 123 -15.97 -13.64 -3.15
CA ILE A 123 -15.82 -13.49 -4.60
C ILE A 123 -15.90 -14.85 -5.30
N THR A 124 -15.24 -15.90 -4.80
CA THR A 124 -15.36 -17.25 -5.39
C THR A 124 -16.77 -17.79 -5.26
N GLU A 125 -17.48 -17.48 -4.18
CA GLU A 125 -18.89 -17.89 -4.00
C GLU A 125 -19.85 -17.23 -5.00
N ILE A 126 -19.73 -15.92 -5.23
CA ILE A 126 -20.58 -15.22 -6.18
C ILE A 126 -20.23 -15.53 -7.64
N ALA A 127 -19.00 -15.97 -7.90
CA ALA A 127 -18.50 -16.34 -9.22
C ALA A 127 -18.62 -17.83 -9.55
N LYS A 128 -19.43 -18.61 -8.82
CA LYS A 128 -19.61 -20.08 -9.04
C LYS A 128 -20.02 -20.47 -10.47
N GLY A 129 -20.60 -19.55 -11.25
CA GLY A 129 -20.96 -19.78 -12.65
C GLY A 129 -19.85 -19.47 -13.65
N TYR A 130 -18.66 -19.15 -13.18
CA TYR A 130 -17.47 -18.84 -14.01
C TYR A 130 -16.44 -19.96 -13.90
N HIS A 131 -15.69 -20.19 -14.96
CA HIS A 131 -14.51 -21.07 -14.91
C HIS A 131 -13.42 -20.36 -14.09
N ARG A 132 -12.63 -21.16 -13.34
CA ARG A 132 -11.57 -20.59 -12.48
C ARG A 132 -10.55 -19.74 -13.24
N ASP A 133 -10.28 -20.05 -14.50
CA ASP A 133 -9.33 -19.32 -15.34
C ASP A 133 -9.87 -17.91 -15.74
N GLN A 134 -11.16 -17.66 -15.49
CA GLN A 134 -11.76 -16.32 -15.59
C GLN A 134 -11.61 -15.52 -14.27
N LEU A 135 -11.02 -16.10 -13.22
CA LEU A 135 -10.86 -15.48 -11.91
C LEU A 135 -9.39 -15.19 -11.64
N VAL A 136 -9.10 -13.94 -11.33
CA VAL A 136 -7.77 -13.43 -10.98
C VAL A 136 -7.80 -12.91 -9.54
N ASN A 137 -6.88 -13.37 -8.71
CA ASN A 137 -6.66 -12.78 -7.38
C ASN A 137 -5.47 -11.82 -7.42
N HIS A 138 -5.72 -10.52 -7.28
CA HIS A 138 -4.65 -9.53 -7.17
C HIS A 138 -4.31 -9.30 -5.70
N ILE A 139 -3.11 -9.72 -5.29
CA ILE A 139 -2.67 -9.75 -3.89
C ILE A 139 -1.71 -8.60 -3.60
N HIS A 140 -2.09 -7.78 -2.61
CA HIS A 140 -1.38 -6.56 -2.18
C HIS A 140 -0.69 -6.71 -0.82
N ILE A 141 -0.89 -7.84 -0.15
CA ILE A 141 -0.32 -8.13 1.18
C ILE A 141 0.24 -9.55 1.22
N HIS A 142 1.21 -9.79 2.08
CA HIS A 142 1.69 -11.13 2.37
C HIS A 142 0.71 -11.82 3.35
N TYR A 143 -0.44 -12.23 2.83
CA TYR A 143 -1.44 -13.04 3.53
C TYR A 143 -1.93 -14.16 2.62
N LEU A 144 -1.91 -15.38 3.13
CA LEU A 144 -2.35 -16.55 2.40
C LEU A 144 -3.72 -16.99 2.92
N PRO A 145 -4.78 -16.89 2.11
CA PRO A 145 -6.07 -17.43 2.45
C PRO A 145 -6.02 -18.97 2.49
N PRO A 146 -7.04 -19.63 3.09
CA PRO A 146 -7.12 -21.08 3.07
C PRO A 146 -7.00 -21.65 1.66
N LYS A 147 -6.34 -22.80 1.51
CA LYS A 147 -6.01 -23.45 0.25
C LYS A 147 -7.19 -23.57 -0.72
N ALA A 148 -8.36 -24.00 -0.23
CA ALA A 148 -9.56 -24.12 -1.06
C ALA A 148 -9.99 -22.78 -1.73
N ILE A 149 -9.67 -21.65 -1.11
CA ILE A 149 -9.95 -20.30 -1.66
C ILE A 149 -8.90 -19.94 -2.69
N VAL A 150 -7.61 -20.17 -2.35
CA VAL A 150 -6.47 -19.94 -3.25
C VAL A 150 -6.66 -20.65 -4.58
N GLU A 151 -7.03 -21.91 -4.54
CA GLU A 151 -7.25 -22.77 -5.71
C GLU A 151 -8.55 -22.47 -6.48
N GLY A 152 -9.41 -21.65 -5.95
CA GLY A 152 -10.61 -21.14 -6.64
C GLY A 152 -10.29 -20.19 -7.78
N TYR A 153 -9.07 -19.63 -7.83
CA TYR A 153 -8.58 -18.73 -8.88
C TYR A 153 -7.67 -19.48 -9.85
N GLY A 154 -7.81 -19.24 -11.14
CA GLY A 154 -6.89 -19.75 -12.17
C GLY A 154 -5.61 -18.92 -12.30
N HIS A 155 -5.70 -17.63 -11.91
CA HIS A 155 -4.58 -16.69 -11.99
C HIS A 155 -4.40 -15.92 -10.69
N VAL A 156 -3.13 -15.62 -10.39
CA VAL A 156 -2.76 -14.68 -9.32
C VAL A 156 -1.88 -13.58 -9.90
N ILE A 157 -2.17 -12.35 -9.52
CA ILE A 157 -1.29 -11.20 -9.76
C ILE A 157 -0.75 -10.79 -8.40
N GLY A 158 0.57 -10.84 -8.20
CA GLY A 158 1.21 -10.33 -6.99
C GLY A 158 1.88 -8.99 -7.26
N VAL A 159 1.94 -8.14 -6.25
CA VAL A 159 2.67 -6.86 -6.35
C VAL A 159 4.19 -7.05 -6.34
N SER A 160 4.68 -8.25 -6.05
CA SER A 160 6.10 -8.64 -6.10
C SER A 160 6.23 -10.13 -6.39
N GLU A 161 7.40 -10.56 -6.83
CA GLU A 161 7.75 -11.98 -6.95
C GLU A 161 7.63 -12.69 -5.60
N PHE A 162 8.01 -12.00 -4.51
CA PHE A 162 7.94 -12.53 -3.16
C PHE A 162 6.52 -13.02 -2.82
N VAL A 163 5.50 -12.15 -2.95
CA VAL A 163 4.12 -12.56 -2.62
C VAL A 163 3.53 -13.52 -3.63
N THR A 164 3.89 -13.39 -4.92
CA THR A 164 3.43 -14.30 -5.97
C THR A 164 3.92 -15.73 -5.71
N ARG A 165 5.22 -15.89 -5.43
CA ARG A 165 5.81 -17.20 -5.12
C ARG A 165 5.26 -17.79 -3.82
N ALA A 166 5.04 -16.96 -2.79
CA ALA A 166 4.43 -17.41 -1.55
C ALA A 166 3.02 -17.97 -1.80
N TYR A 167 2.21 -17.28 -2.62
CA TYR A 167 0.88 -17.75 -3.00
C TYR A 167 0.92 -19.08 -3.76
N LEU A 168 1.78 -19.19 -4.78
CA LEU A 168 1.87 -20.38 -5.61
C LEU A 168 2.35 -21.63 -4.86
N LYS A 169 3.16 -21.45 -3.81
CA LYS A 169 3.59 -22.56 -2.94
C LYS A 169 2.43 -23.24 -2.18
N GLU A 170 1.35 -22.52 -1.93
CA GLU A 170 0.17 -23.03 -1.24
C GLU A 170 -0.81 -23.75 -2.17
N CYS A 171 -0.55 -23.76 -3.50
CA CYS A 171 -1.43 -24.34 -4.50
C CYS A 171 -0.99 -25.77 -4.84
N ASP A 172 -1.91 -26.76 -4.71
CA ASP A 172 -1.71 -28.11 -5.26
C ASP A 172 -2.19 -28.18 -6.73
N ARG A 173 -3.13 -27.31 -7.10
CA ARG A 173 -3.60 -27.19 -8.49
C ARG A 173 -2.81 -26.10 -9.22
N PRO A 174 -2.59 -26.26 -10.52
CA PRO A 174 -1.92 -25.21 -11.32
C PRO A 174 -2.66 -23.88 -11.23
N VAL A 175 -1.97 -22.84 -10.77
CA VAL A 175 -2.39 -21.45 -10.79
C VAL A 175 -1.31 -20.65 -11.53
N GLU A 176 -1.70 -19.85 -12.50
CA GLU A 176 -0.75 -19.04 -13.26
C GLU A 176 -0.42 -17.76 -12.47
N GLY A 177 0.88 -17.55 -12.23
CA GLY A 177 1.38 -16.40 -11.45
C GLY A 177 1.88 -15.28 -12.36
N HIS A 178 1.49 -14.06 -12.04
CA HIS A 178 1.93 -12.83 -12.70
C HIS A 178 2.43 -11.84 -11.65
N VAL A 179 3.33 -10.93 -12.06
CA VAL A 179 3.78 -9.82 -11.21
C VAL A 179 3.40 -8.50 -11.85
N LEU A 180 2.65 -7.69 -11.10
CA LEU A 180 2.32 -6.31 -11.43
C LEU A 180 2.83 -5.41 -10.30
N LYS A 181 4.04 -4.89 -10.47
CA LYS A 181 4.65 -4.00 -9.48
C LYS A 181 3.81 -2.74 -9.28
N ASN A 182 3.67 -2.32 -8.04
CA ASN A 182 2.96 -1.09 -7.66
C ASN A 182 3.56 0.14 -8.35
N ALA A 183 2.73 1.16 -8.50
CA ALA A 183 3.15 2.48 -8.98
C ALA A 183 2.77 3.58 -7.99
N ILE A 184 3.41 4.71 -8.16
CA ILE A 184 3.11 5.97 -7.48
C ILE A 184 2.98 7.09 -8.52
N ASP A 185 2.42 8.21 -8.11
CA ASP A 185 2.47 9.46 -8.86
C ASP A 185 3.89 10.06 -8.72
N VAL A 186 4.81 9.59 -9.57
CA VAL A 186 6.22 10.00 -9.53
C VAL A 186 6.36 11.51 -9.71
N GLU A 187 5.56 12.13 -10.57
CA GLU A 187 5.61 13.58 -10.82
C GLU A 187 5.29 14.37 -9.54
N ARG A 188 4.29 13.93 -8.80
CA ARG A 188 3.90 14.54 -7.53
C ARG A 188 5.00 14.42 -6.46
N PHE A 189 5.59 13.24 -6.29
CA PHE A 189 6.60 13.00 -5.26
C PHE A 189 7.98 13.55 -5.65
N SER A 190 8.27 13.73 -6.94
CA SER A 190 9.52 14.33 -7.42
C SER A 190 9.46 15.85 -7.60
N GLN A 191 8.40 16.51 -7.12
CA GLN A 191 8.29 17.96 -7.22
C GLN A 191 9.44 18.66 -6.50
N PHE A 192 10.04 19.61 -7.21
CA PHE A 192 11.08 20.45 -6.62
C PHE A 192 10.52 21.29 -5.47
N VAL A 193 11.12 21.15 -4.30
CA VAL A 193 10.82 21.99 -3.14
C VAL A 193 11.92 23.07 -3.02
N PRO A 194 11.59 24.36 -3.16
CA PRO A 194 12.56 25.44 -3.03
C PRO A 194 13.28 25.45 -1.68
N GLU A 195 14.56 25.82 -1.67
CA GLU A 195 15.38 25.82 -0.44
C GLU A 195 14.77 26.68 0.68
N GLU A 196 14.15 27.80 0.32
CA GLU A 196 13.44 28.67 1.25
C GLU A 196 12.29 27.91 1.98
N LYS A 197 11.54 27.09 1.24
CA LYS A 197 10.49 26.25 1.80
C LYS A 197 11.04 25.15 2.71
N LYS A 198 12.15 24.50 2.31
CA LYS A 198 12.84 23.50 3.14
C LYS A 198 13.29 24.12 4.46
N ARG A 199 13.94 25.31 4.39
CA ARG A 199 14.37 26.06 5.58
C ARG A 199 13.19 26.39 6.49
N SER A 200 12.10 26.94 5.92
CA SER A 200 10.89 27.25 6.69
C SER A 200 10.29 26.05 7.41
N ILE A 201 10.32 24.86 6.82
CA ILE A 201 9.85 23.62 7.47
C ILE A 201 10.81 23.18 8.57
N ARG A 202 12.12 23.22 8.31
CA ARG A 202 13.13 22.90 9.34
C ARG A 202 12.99 23.82 10.54
N GLU A 203 12.86 25.13 10.34
CA GLU A 203 12.61 26.13 11.39
C GLU A 203 11.35 25.84 12.20
N LYS A 204 10.23 25.52 11.54
CA LYS A 204 8.96 25.16 12.21
C LYS A 204 9.07 23.90 13.05
N LEU A 205 9.97 22.98 12.67
CA LEU A 205 10.26 21.75 13.39
C LEU A 205 11.34 21.93 14.46
N GLY A 206 11.89 23.14 14.64
CA GLY A 206 12.99 23.41 15.55
C GLY A 206 14.32 22.78 15.13
N LEU A 207 14.50 22.49 13.84
CA LEU A 207 15.69 21.90 13.27
C LEU A 207 16.69 22.97 12.83
N THR A 208 17.97 22.69 13.03
CA THR A 208 19.08 23.53 12.58
C THR A 208 19.72 22.98 11.31
N GLU A 209 20.61 23.76 10.67
CA GLU A 209 21.36 23.30 9.49
C GLU A 209 22.34 22.16 9.81
N GLN A 210 22.75 22.03 11.08
CA GLN A 210 23.67 20.97 11.54
C GLN A 210 22.96 19.64 11.80
N ASP A 211 21.63 19.64 11.88
CA ASP A 211 20.87 18.44 12.22
C ASP A 211 20.79 17.48 11.03
N PHE A 212 21.12 16.23 11.27
CA PHE A 212 20.92 15.09 10.38
C PHE A 212 19.55 14.48 10.69
N VAL A 213 18.63 14.61 9.75
CA VAL A 213 17.22 14.28 9.93
C VAL A 213 16.88 12.97 9.25
N ILE A 214 16.47 11.98 10.06
CA ILE A 214 15.93 10.70 9.62
C ILE A 214 14.43 10.83 9.55
N LEU A 215 13.84 10.52 8.41
CA LEU A 215 12.39 10.51 8.21
C LEU A 215 11.84 9.10 8.37
N TYR A 216 10.75 8.97 9.11
CA TYR A 216 9.87 7.81 9.10
C TYR A 216 8.48 8.24 8.60
N VAL A 217 7.98 7.56 7.58
CA VAL A 217 6.60 7.75 7.07
C VAL A 217 5.87 6.43 7.14
N GLY A 218 4.71 6.39 7.81
CA GLY A 218 3.91 5.18 7.84
C GLY A 218 2.96 5.05 9.02
N ARG A 219 2.20 3.94 8.99
CA ARG A 219 1.31 3.62 10.10
C ARG A 219 2.11 3.27 11.35
N ILE A 220 1.64 3.77 12.50
CA ILE A 220 2.24 3.46 13.80
C ILE A 220 1.75 2.08 14.26
N MET A 221 2.50 1.06 13.89
CA MET A 221 2.25 -0.35 14.18
C MET A 221 3.55 -1.06 14.58
N GLU A 222 3.44 -2.04 15.47
CA GLU A 222 4.58 -2.77 16.02
C GLU A 222 5.45 -3.40 14.93
N VAL A 223 4.81 -4.03 13.94
CA VAL A 223 5.46 -4.68 12.80
C VAL A 223 6.22 -3.73 11.87
N LYS A 224 6.04 -2.41 12.01
CA LYS A 224 6.73 -1.40 11.18
C LYS A 224 8.08 -0.94 11.77
N GLY A 225 8.47 -1.46 12.95
CA GLY A 225 9.79 -1.22 13.54
C GLY A 225 10.07 0.20 14.01
N ILE A 226 9.01 1.03 14.19
CA ILE A 226 9.19 2.42 14.62
C ILE A 226 9.83 2.52 16.01
N ARG A 227 9.50 1.62 16.93
CA ARG A 227 10.06 1.58 18.28
C ARG A 227 11.57 1.32 18.22
N GLU A 228 11.99 0.39 17.40
CA GLU A 228 13.38 0.01 17.19
C GLU A 228 14.20 1.15 16.58
N LEU A 229 13.61 1.88 15.64
CA LEU A 229 14.22 3.08 15.06
C LEU A 229 14.36 4.21 16.10
N MET A 230 13.32 4.45 16.90
CA MET A 230 13.38 5.43 17.98
C MET A 230 14.46 5.07 18.99
N GLN A 231 14.54 3.79 19.40
CA GLN A 231 15.58 3.32 20.31
C GLN A 231 16.99 3.53 19.71
N ALA A 232 17.15 3.21 18.44
CA ALA A 232 18.44 3.43 17.75
C ALA A 232 18.86 4.90 17.80
N VAL A 233 17.94 5.84 17.56
CA VAL A 233 18.24 7.29 17.56
C VAL A 233 18.46 7.81 18.98
N ILE A 234 17.72 7.34 19.98
CA ILE A 234 17.87 7.74 21.37
C ILE A 234 19.25 7.32 21.91
N ASP A 235 19.66 6.09 21.63
CA ASP A 235 20.92 5.53 22.12
C ASP A 235 22.15 6.11 21.40
N LEU A 236 21.99 6.74 20.24
CA LEU A 236 23.02 7.56 19.63
C LEU A 236 23.15 8.87 20.40
N HIS A 237 24.23 9.03 21.18
CA HIS A 237 24.48 10.21 21.99
C HIS A 237 24.92 11.45 21.18
N ASP A 238 24.43 11.60 19.96
CA ASP A 238 24.70 12.74 19.09
C ASP A 238 23.48 13.68 19.09
N PRO A 239 23.60 14.94 19.56
CA PRO A 239 22.49 15.87 19.64
C PRO A 239 21.98 16.34 18.28
N HIS A 240 22.78 16.18 17.23
CA HIS A 240 22.43 16.55 15.86
C HIS A 240 21.76 15.44 15.05
N ILE A 241 21.48 14.28 15.64
CA ILE A 241 20.69 13.22 15.00
C ILE A 241 19.24 13.35 15.45
N LYS A 242 18.34 13.62 14.50
CA LYS A 242 16.90 13.82 14.73
C LYS A 242 16.10 12.78 13.98
N LEU A 243 15.01 12.32 14.59
CA LEU A 243 14.02 11.46 13.93
C LEU A 243 12.70 12.22 13.78
N LEU A 244 12.29 12.44 12.54
CA LEU A 244 11.00 13.02 12.19
C LEU A 244 10.02 11.89 11.85
N ILE A 245 8.92 11.80 12.61
CA ILE A 245 7.91 10.74 12.46
C ILE A 245 6.62 11.34 11.90
N LEU A 246 6.24 10.92 10.69
CA LEU A 246 4.97 11.24 10.07
C LEU A 246 4.10 9.99 10.06
N GLY A 247 2.99 10.02 10.79
CA GLY A 247 2.06 8.91 10.77
C GLY A 247 1.15 8.80 11.98
N SER A 248 0.15 7.94 11.85
CA SER A 248 -0.73 7.54 12.94
C SER A 248 -1.19 6.08 12.75
N ALA A 249 -1.74 5.47 13.78
CA ALA A 249 -2.30 4.12 13.66
C ALA A 249 -3.61 4.11 12.86
N ASN A 250 -4.37 5.19 12.86
CA ASN A 250 -5.77 5.25 12.44
C ASN A 250 -6.06 6.30 11.33
N SER A 251 -5.09 6.63 10.50
CA SER A 251 -5.28 7.52 9.32
C SER A 251 -6.08 8.80 9.64
N GLY A 252 -5.63 9.57 10.64
CA GLY A 252 -6.24 10.85 11.00
C GLY A 252 -7.47 10.79 11.91
N LYS A 253 -7.91 9.61 12.37
CA LYS A 253 -8.93 9.51 13.42
C LYS A 253 -8.34 9.95 14.77
N LYS A 254 -9.14 10.64 15.59
CA LYS A 254 -8.73 11.14 16.93
C LYS A 254 -8.49 10.06 17.99
N THR A 255 -8.53 8.76 17.61
CA THR A 255 -8.35 7.63 18.53
C THR A 255 -6.98 7.02 18.35
N PHE A 256 -6.18 7.02 19.41
CA PHE A 256 -4.85 6.40 19.41
C PHE A 256 -4.92 4.94 19.86
N SER A 257 -4.17 4.07 19.17
CA SER A 257 -3.98 2.69 19.63
C SER A 257 -3.15 2.65 20.92
N VAL A 258 -3.19 1.52 21.64
CA VAL A 258 -2.34 1.32 22.83
C VAL A 258 -0.85 1.45 22.47
N TYR A 259 -0.47 0.89 21.32
CA TYR A 259 0.91 0.98 20.82
C TYR A 259 1.30 2.41 20.47
N GLU A 260 0.43 3.14 19.76
CA GLU A 260 0.68 4.54 19.40
C GLU A 260 0.89 5.43 20.64
N ARG A 261 0.10 5.23 21.71
CA ARG A 261 0.33 5.94 23.00
C ARG A 261 1.71 5.64 23.60
N LYS A 262 2.19 4.38 23.49
CA LYS A 262 3.56 4.03 23.93
C LYS A 262 4.62 4.76 23.12
N ILE A 263 4.45 4.84 21.80
CA ILE A 263 5.35 5.55 20.90
C ILE A 263 5.36 7.05 21.21
N GLN A 264 4.18 7.66 21.41
CA GLN A 264 4.07 9.08 21.78
C GLN A 264 4.74 9.38 23.13
N LYS A 265 4.58 8.49 24.13
CA LYS A 265 5.27 8.62 25.41
C LYS A 265 6.79 8.58 25.22
N MET A 266 7.29 7.59 24.47
CA MET A 266 8.72 7.45 24.18
C MET A 266 9.29 8.68 23.45
N ALA A 267 8.51 9.28 22.52
CA ALA A 267 8.87 10.53 21.88
C ALA A 267 8.92 11.71 22.87
N GLY A 268 7.94 11.79 23.80
CA GLY A 268 7.91 12.80 24.85
C GLY A 268 9.04 12.70 25.86
N ASP A 269 9.59 11.50 26.05
CA ASP A 269 10.75 11.27 26.95
C ASP A 269 12.09 11.68 26.26
N ALA A 270 12.10 11.94 24.93
CA ALA A 270 13.27 12.37 24.15
C ALA A 270 12.93 13.50 23.14
N PRO A 271 12.36 14.63 23.61
CA PRO A 271 11.81 15.67 22.73
C PRO A 271 12.85 16.35 21.85
N ASP A 272 14.09 16.39 22.31
CA ASP A 272 15.21 16.99 21.55
C ASP A 272 15.67 16.11 20.37
N LYS A 273 15.27 14.85 20.32
CA LYS A 273 15.67 13.89 19.28
C LYS A 273 14.51 13.43 18.41
N ILE A 274 13.31 13.32 18.96
CA ILE A 274 12.15 12.71 18.29
C ILE A 274 11.08 13.78 18.04
N LEU A 275 10.85 14.06 16.78
CA LEU A 275 9.84 15.00 16.29
C LEU A 275 8.64 14.21 15.78
N PHE A 276 7.54 14.21 16.50
CA PHE A 276 6.34 13.44 16.16
C PHE A 276 5.24 14.38 15.67
N THR A 277 4.91 14.35 14.37
CA THR A 277 3.87 15.22 13.78
C THR A 277 2.46 14.63 13.91
N GLY A 278 2.33 13.33 14.12
CA GLY A 278 1.08 12.62 13.95
C GLY A 278 0.72 12.40 12.48
N TYR A 279 -0.58 12.32 12.20
CA TYR A 279 -1.06 12.19 10.82
C TYR A 279 -0.78 13.45 10.02
N VAL A 280 -0.17 13.25 8.85
CA VAL A 280 0.07 14.29 7.84
C VAL A 280 -0.67 13.87 6.57
N ASP A 281 -1.36 14.81 5.93
CA ASP A 281 -1.98 14.57 4.63
C ASP A 281 -0.92 14.16 3.61
N ASN A 282 -1.24 13.15 2.80
CA ASN A 282 -0.30 12.60 1.83
C ASN A 282 0.20 13.66 0.81
N ALA A 283 -0.59 14.72 0.56
CA ALA A 283 -0.18 15.85 -0.28
C ALA A 283 0.94 16.70 0.34
N GLN A 284 1.11 16.64 1.66
CA GLN A 284 2.13 17.41 2.39
C GLN A 284 3.40 16.60 2.68
N VAL A 285 3.35 15.26 2.53
CA VAL A 285 4.51 14.40 2.80
C VAL A 285 5.77 14.86 2.07
N PRO A 286 5.75 15.21 0.76
CA PRO A 286 6.94 15.68 0.05
C PRO A 286 7.59 16.93 0.66
N LEU A 287 6.81 17.79 1.32
CA LEU A 287 7.35 18.98 2.00
C LEU A 287 8.18 18.60 3.22
N TYR A 288 7.74 17.61 3.99
CA TYR A 288 8.48 17.11 5.14
C TYR A 288 9.69 16.26 4.71
N ALA A 289 9.53 15.48 3.64
CA ALA A 289 10.61 14.71 3.03
C ALA A 289 11.77 15.62 2.60
N ALA A 290 11.46 16.80 2.05
CA ALA A 290 12.46 17.80 1.67
C ALA A 290 13.27 18.35 2.86
N ALA A 291 12.78 18.23 4.10
CA ALA A 291 13.50 18.63 5.31
C ALA A 291 14.42 17.53 5.87
N ALA A 292 14.33 16.31 5.32
CA ALA A 292 15.08 15.14 5.78
C ALA A 292 16.33 14.86 4.94
N ASP A 293 17.27 14.11 5.51
CA ASP A 293 18.52 13.69 4.88
C ASP A 293 18.46 12.22 4.41
N VAL A 294 17.61 11.41 5.03
CA VAL A 294 17.43 9.98 4.75
C VAL A 294 16.06 9.52 5.21
N GLN A 295 15.44 8.58 4.50
CA GLN A 295 14.25 7.91 5.01
C GLN A 295 14.57 6.51 5.49
N CYS A 296 13.99 6.14 6.66
CA CYS A 296 14.14 4.82 7.23
C CYS A 296 12.82 4.03 7.17
N VAL A 297 12.88 2.78 6.67
CA VAL A 297 11.75 1.85 6.61
C VAL A 297 12.15 0.55 7.32
N PRO A 298 12.11 0.52 8.67
CA PRO A 298 12.67 -0.56 9.49
C PRO A 298 11.68 -1.71 9.73
N SER A 299 10.93 -2.14 8.72
CA SER A 299 9.85 -3.13 8.85
C SER A 299 10.33 -4.46 9.44
N LEU A 300 9.65 -4.94 10.48
CA LEU A 300 9.94 -6.20 11.18
C LEU A 300 9.18 -7.40 10.58
N TRP A 301 8.21 -7.15 9.72
CA TRP A 301 7.44 -8.18 9.03
C TRP A 301 7.82 -8.24 7.54
N GLU A 302 7.27 -9.22 6.82
CA GLU A 302 7.47 -9.32 5.38
C GLU A 302 6.55 -8.34 4.62
N GLU A 303 7.14 -7.31 4.06
CA GLU A 303 6.42 -6.34 3.23
C GLU A 303 6.09 -6.94 1.86
N ALA A 304 4.89 -6.70 1.37
CA ALA A 304 4.55 -7.13 0.01
C ALA A 304 5.28 -6.30 -1.07
N ALA A 305 5.39 -4.97 -0.84
CA ALA A 305 5.99 -4.02 -1.78
C ALA A 305 6.65 -2.81 -1.08
N GLY A 306 5.97 -2.18 -0.11
CA GLY A 306 6.46 -0.99 0.58
C GLY A 306 6.33 0.30 -0.24
N LEU A 307 5.10 0.80 -0.47
CA LEU A 307 4.88 2.02 -1.27
C LEU A 307 5.67 3.23 -0.76
N VAL A 308 5.85 3.36 0.55
CA VAL A 308 6.66 4.43 1.15
C VAL A 308 8.13 4.41 0.70
N VAL A 309 8.64 3.27 0.24
CA VAL A 309 9.99 3.16 -0.36
C VAL A 309 9.99 3.84 -1.73
N LEU A 310 8.95 3.59 -2.55
CA LEU A 310 8.81 4.23 -3.87
C LEU A 310 8.63 5.74 -3.76
N GLU A 311 7.82 6.18 -2.79
CA GLU A 311 7.60 7.60 -2.49
C GLU A 311 8.92 8.28 -2.13
N ALA A 312 9.69 7.74 -1.18
CA ALA A 312 10.99 8.24 -0.79
C ALA A 312 12.01 8.26 -1.96
N MET A 313 12.00 7.21 -2.80
CA MET A 313 12.85 7.18 -3.99
C MET A 313 12.52 8.32 -4.95
N ALA A 314 11.25 8.60 -5.19
CA ALA A 314 10.83 9.71 -6.06
C ALA A 314 11.16 11.09 -5.45
N GLU A 315 11.08 11.23 -4.14
CA GLU A 315 11.50 12.41 -3.39
C GLU A 315 13.02 12.64 -3.40
N GLY A 316 13.78 11.62 -3.84
CA GLY A 316 15.24 11.68 -3.88
C GLY A 316 15.87 11.53 -2.50
N LEU A 317 15.26 10.78 -1.60
CA LEU A 317 15.84 10.44 -0.32
C LEU A 317 16.63 9.13 -0.41
N PRO A 318 17.89 9.10 0.09
CA PRO A 318 18.57 7.86 0.38
C PRO A 318 17.77 7.03 1.38
N LEU A 319 17.85 5.72 1.29
CA LEU A 319 17.04 4.83 2.10
C LEU A 319 17.89 3.98 3.07
N ILE A 320 17.38 3.79 4.29
CA ILE A 320 17.76 2.71 5.18
C ILE A 320 16.54 1.79 5.29
N VAL A 321 16.65 0.56 4.81
CA VAL A 321 15.53 -0.37 4.76
C VAL A 321 15.92 -1.74 5.33
N THR A 322 14.99 -2.40 6.00
CA THR A 322 15.17 -3.82 6.30
C THR A 322 15.03 -4.66 5.04
N LYS A 323 15.80 -5.74 4.95
CA LYS A 323 15.68 -6.73 3.89
C LYS A 323 14.41 -7.55 4.10
N SER A 324 13.27 -6.98 3.70
CA SER A 324 11.94 -7.43 4.07
C SER A 324 11.09 -7.71 2.83
N GLY A 325 10.67 -8.97 2.67
CA GLY A 325 9.74 -9.42 1.63
C GLY A 325 10.07 -8.92 0.23
N GLY A 326 9.12 -8.19 -0.37
CA GLY A 326 9.25 -7.61 -1.71
C GLY A 326 10.06 -6.31 -1.79
N ILE A 327 10.48 -5.67 -0.68
CA ILE A 327 11.22 -4.39 -0.74
C ILE A 327 12.46 -4.48 -1.64
N PRO A 328 13.32 -5.53 -1.58
CA PRO A 328 14.51 -5.61 -2.43
C PRO A 328 14.21 -5.70 -3.94
N GLU A 329 12.96 -5.97 -4.32
CA GLU A 329 12.55 -6.00 -5.72
C GLU A 329 12.24 -4.61 -6.29
N TYR A 330 12.07 -3.62 -5.41
CA TYR A 330 11.70 -2.25 -5.75
C TYR A 330 12.87 -1.28 -5.69
N VAL A 331 13.81 -1.48 -4.77
CA VAL A 331 14.95 -0.60 -4.57
C VAL A 331 16.26 -1.37 -4.63
N GLY A 332 17.23 -0.87 -5.40
CA GLY A 332 18.58 -1.43 -5.50
C GLY A 332 19.52 -0.93 -4.39
N GLY A 333 20.63 -1.63 -4.22
CA GLY A 333 21.64 -1.31 -3.20
C GLY A 333 22.41 0.00 -3.43
N ASP A 334 22.29 0.60 -4.60
CA ASP A 334 22.82 1.92 -4.93
C ASP A 334 21.94 3.08 -4.43
N ALA A 335 20.66 2.79 -4.11
CA ALA A 335 19.69 3.74 -3.56
C ALA A 335 19.37 3.50 -2.07
N ALA A 336 19.69 2.32 -1.54
CA ALA A 336 19.35 1.93 -0.17
C ALA A 336 20.47 1.16 0.53
N LEU A 337 20.63 1.41 1.83
CA LEU A 337 21.35 0.53 2.75
C LEU A 337 20.36 -0.49 3.32
N PHE A 338 20.62 -1.77 3.02
CA PHE A 338 19.86 -2.87 3.60
C PHE A 338 20.40 -3.24 4.98
N VAL A 339 19.50 -3.31 5.97
CA VAL A 339 19.82 -3.72 7.33
C VAL A 339 19.11 -5.02 7.68
N GLU A 340 19.79 -5.90 8.43
CA GLU A 340 19.22 -7.14 8.91
C GLU A 340 18.33 -6.86 10.13
N ARG A 341 17.28 -7.70 10.31
CA ARG A 341 16.34 -7.58 11.45
C ARG A 341 16.92 -8.07 12.76
N ASP A 342 17.81 -9.07 12.70
CA ASP A 342 18.52 -9.51 13.90
C ASP A 342 19.48 -8.41 14.35
N GLY A 343 19.37 -8.02 15.63
CA GLY A 343 20.12 -6.89 16.16
C GLY A 343 19.77 -5.54 15.52
N ILE A 344 18.53 -5.36 15.06
CA ILE A 344 18.10 -4.23 14.23
C ILE A 344 18.48 -2.86 14.79
N VAL A 345 18.41 -2.64 16.11
CA VAL A 345 18.78 -1.36 16.74
C VAL A 345 20.23 -1.02 16.41
N ASN A 346 21.17 -1.93 16.63
CA ASN A 346 22.58 -1.74 16.29
C ASN A 346 22.82 -1.55 14.79
N ASN A 347 22.10 -2.30 13.95
CA ASN A 347 22.24 -2.20 12.51
C ASN A 347 21.73 -0.84 12.00
N LEU A 348 20.64 -0.34 12.56
CA LEU A 348 20.13 1.00 12.27
C LEU A 348 21.12 2.08 12.72
N GLN A 349 21.69 1.97 13.93
CA GLN A 349 22.70 2.91 14.42
C GLN A 349 23.91 3.00 13.47
N LYS A 350 24.46 1.86 13.07
CA LYS A 350 25.57 1.80 12.11
C LYS A 350 25.22 2.45 10.77
N ALA A 351 24.04 2.16 10.22
CA ALA A 351 23.60 2.72 8.95
C ALA A 351 23.38 4.25 9.05
N ILE A 352 22.78 4.72 10.14
CA ILE A 352 22.55 6.15 10.41
C ILE A 352 23.88 6.89 10.50
N LEU A 353 24.82 6.42 11.33
CA LEU A 353 26.14 7.03 11.47
C LEU A 353 26.94 7.02 10.17
N TYR A 354 26.84 5.91 9.41
CA TYR A 354 27.51 5.79 8.13
C TYR A 354 26.99 6.85 7.13
N LEU A 355 25.67 6.95 6.96
CA LEU A 355 25.11 7.95 6.05
C LEU A 355 25.34 9.37 6.54
N LYS A 356 25.34 9.62 7.85
CA LYS A 356 25.69 10.95 8.39
C LYS A 356 27.11 11.34 8.01
N ALA A 357 28.06 10.42 8.12
CA ALA A 357 29.48 10.67 7.86
C ALA A 357 29.83 10.85 6.37
N TYR A 358 28.98 10.33 5.44
CA TYR A 358 29.28 10.33 4.00
C TYR A 358 28.27 11.11 3.16
N PRO A 359 28.25 12.45 3.17
CA PRO A 359 27.27 13.27 2.42
C PRO A 359 27.37 13.06 0.90
N ALA A 360 28.55 12.80 0.35
CA ALA A 360 28.72 12.49 -1.08
C ALA A 360 27.99 11.19 -1.47
N LEU A 361 28.04 10.17 -0.62
CA LEU A 361 27.32 8.92 -0.82
C LEU A 361 25.80 9.16 -0.78
N ARG A 362 25.29 9.94 0.19
CA ARG A 362 23.87 10.30 0.25
C ARG A 362 23.39 10.93 -1.07
N LYS A 363 24.19 11.85 -1.62
CA LYS A 363 23.87 12.49 -2.90
C LYS A 363 23.82 11.48 -4.07
N GLN A 364 24.75 10.55 -4.12
CA GLN A 364 24.75 9.47 -5.13
C GLN A 364 23.52 8.57 -4.97
N MET A 365 23.23 8.12 -3.74
CA MET A 365 22.06 7.30 -3.43
C MET A 365 20.75 8.01 -3.78
N ALA A 366 20.63 9.31 -3.50
CA ALA A 366 19.48 10.13 -3.85
C ALA A 366 19.24 10.15 -5.37
N GLN A 367 20.29 10.33 -6.17
CA GLN A 367 20.20 10.32 -7.64
C GLN A 367 19.81 8.93 -8.17
N ALA A 368 20.39 7.87 -7.60
CA ALA A 368 20.05 6.50 -7.94
C ALA A 368 18.58 6.19 -7.61
N ALA A 369 18.11 6.61 -6.44
CA ALA A 369 16.71 6.47 -5.99
C ALA A 369 15.75 7.15 -6.97
N GLN A 370 15.97 8.42 -7.32
CA GLN A 370 15.14 9.13 -8.29
C GLN A 370 15.14 8.45 -9.67
N THR A 371 16.29 7.99 -10.13
CA THR A 371 16.39 7.30 -11.42
C THR A 371 15.61 6.00 -11.42
N GLN A 372 15.73 5.20 -10.36
CA GLN A 372 15.00 3.95 -10.22
C GLN A 372 13.50 4.16 -10.07
N SER A 373 13.05 5.22 -9.37
CA SER A 373 11.62 5.48 -9.15
C SER A 373 10.85 5.70 -10.44
N ARG A 374 11.48 6.24 -11.48
CA ARG A 374 10.83 6.59 -12.76
C ARG A 374 10.15 5.40 -13.45
N GLN A 375 10.60 4.18 -13.22
CA GLN A 375 9.97 2.99 -13.78
C GLN A 375 8.64 2.61 -13.11
N TYR A 376 8.37 3.15 -11.90
CA TYR A 376 7.18 2.85 -11.11
C TYR A 376 6.09 3.92 -11.25
N ASN A 377 5.97 4.52 -12.43
CA ASN A 377 4.93 5.50 -12.72
C ASN A 377 3.60 4.84 -13.14
N GLU A 378 2.51 5.62 -13.05
CA GLU A 378 1.15 5.18 -13.37
C GLU A 378 1.01 4.62 -14.80
N SER A 379 1.69 5.22 -15.78
CA SER A 379 1.62 4.77 -17.18
C SER A 379 2.32 3.42 -17.38
N ALA A 380 3.43 3.16 -16.70
CA ALA A 380 4.11 1.87 -16.73
C ALA A 380 3.25 0.78 -16.07
N TYR A 381 2.62 1.09 -14.95
CA TYR A 381 1.67 0.22 -14.27
C TYR A 381 0.53 -0.19 -15.20
N TYR A 382 -0.10 0.79 -15.85
CA TYR A 382 -1.18 0.56 -16.80
C TYR A 382 -0.76 -0.33 -17.97
N ARG A 383 0.36 -0.02 -18.63
CA ARG A 383 0.88 -0.85 -19.75
C ARG A 383 1.13 -2.30 -19.32
N ASN A 384 1.70 -2.51 -18.14
CA ASN A 384 1.95 -3.85 -17.59
C ASN A 384 0.64 -4.56 -17.24
N PHE A 385 -0.33 -3.87 -16.68
CA PHE A 385 -1.67 -4.40 -16.44
C PHE A 385 -2.31 -4.88 -17.74
N VAL A 386 -2.38 -4.02 -18.78
CA VAL A 386 -2.97 -4.37 -20.08
C VAL A 386 -2.26 -5.57 -20.70
N ARG A 387 -0.92 -5.63 -20.61
CA ARG A 387 -0.13 -6.77 -21.11
C ARG A 387 -0.48 -8.08 -20.38
N ILE A 388 -0.56 -8.06 -19.05
CA ILE A 388 -0.91 -9.25 -18.24
C ILE A 388 -2.33 -9.71 -18.59
N ILE A 389 -3.30 -8.80 -18.54
CA ILE A 389 -4.70 -9.12 -18.83
C ILE A 389 -4.86 -9.60 -20.28
N GLY A 390 -4.17 -8.98 -21.24
CA GLY A 390 -4.17 -9.42 -22.62
C GLY A 390 -3.65 -10.85 -22.83
N ASN A 391 -2.64 -11.25 -22.06
CA ASN A 391 -2.11 -12.63 -22.07
C ASN A 391 -3.12 -13.62 -21.49
N ILE A 392 -3.71 -13.29 -20.34
CA ILE A 392 -4.75 -14.13 -19.69
C ILE A 392 -5.94 -14.34 -20.63
N LEU A 393 -6.43 -13.27 -21.27
CA LEU A 393 -7.58 -13.32 -22.18
C LEU A 393 -7.34 -14.06 -23.50
N LYS A 394 -6.08 -14.24 -23.90
CA LYS A 394 -5.72 -15.03 -25.10
C LYS A 394 -5.66 -16.52 -24.80
N ASN A 395 -5.35 -16.88 -23.56
CA ASN A 395 -5.23 -18.27 -23.11
C ASN A 395 -6.57 -18.85 -22.66
N ASN A 396 -7.58 -18.00 -22.42
CA ASN A 396 -8.98 -18.32 -22.10
C ASN A 396 -9.88 -18.19 -23.35
#